data_ae819c39167520b197e972559f672093
#
_entry.id   ae819c39167520b197e972559f672093
#
_cell.length_a   1.000
_cell.length_b   1.000
_cell.length_c   1.000
_cell.angle_alpha   90.00
_cell.angle_beta   90.00
_cell.angle_gamma   90.00
#
_symmetry.space_group_name_H-M   'P 1'
#
loop_
_entity.id
_entity.type
_entity.pdbx_description
1 polymer ?
#
loop_
_entity_poly.entity_id
_entity_poly.type
_entity_poly.pdbx_seq_one_letter_code
_entity_poly.pdbx_strand_id
1 'polypeptide(L)'
;HVLVDAGISGKRIEAGLNEIGLKTAEMDGILVTHEHSDHIKSLGVLARKYGLPMYATQGTIDAIKEKSAIGKVDESLFRVIHPEEDFTIGDMRISPVPTSHDAAEPVAYMMYQGDKSMGIITDLGKYDNYIVDKLQGLDVLLLEANHDVHMLQAGTYPYQLKRRILGDRGHLSNDLSGQLLGKV
;
A
#
# COMPACT_ATOMS: atom_id res chain seq x y z
N HIS A 1 12.70 2.53 -10.65
CA HIS A 1 12.44 2.44 -9.21
C HIS A 1 11.06 3.00 -8.90
N VAL A 2 10.30 2.35 -7.99
CA VAL A 2 9.00 2.83 -7.54
C VAL A 2 8.97 2.95 -6.02
N LEU A 3 8.17 3.88 -5.51
CA LEU A 3 7.78 3.91 -4.11
C LEU A 3 6.41 3.23 -3.97
N VAL A 4 6.19 2.51 -2.88
CA VAL A 4 4.86 2.05 -2.50
C VAL A 4 4.45 2.83 -1.26
N ASP A 5 3.42 3.64 -1.42
CA ASP A 5 2.95 4.63 -0.46
C ASP A 5 3.97 5.74 -0.09
N ALA A 6 3.48 6.79 0.53
CA ALA A 6 4.27 7.94 0.98
C ALA A 6 3.75 8.45 2.34
N GLY A 7 3.58 7.53 3.28
CA GLY A 7 2.92 7.77 4.57
C GLY A 7 3.74 8.50 5.62
N ILE A 8 5.06 8.52 5.51
CA ILE A 8 5.96 9.27 6.39
C ILE A 8 6.33 10.63 5.78
N SER A 9 7.02 11.50 6.53
CA SER A 9 7.39 12.81 5.99
C SER A 9 8.33 12.70 4.79
N GLY A 10 8.16 13.57 3.78
CA GLY A 10 9.00 13.59 2.58
C GLY A 10 10.50 13.66 2.89
N LYS A 11 10.88 14.41 3.94
CA LYS A 11 12.28 14.47 4.41
C LYS A 11 12.81 13.09 4.85
N ARG A 12 11.97 12.27 5.51
CA ARG A 12 12.35 10.91 5.92
C ARG A 12 12.42 9.96 4.74
N ILE A 13 11.53 10.10 3.75
CA ILE A 13 11.58 9.34 2.49
C ILE A 13 12.89 9.65 1.76
N GLU A 14 13.20 10.94 1.59
CA GLU A 14 14.45 11.38 0.96
C GLU A 14 15.70 10.83 1.70
N ALA A 15 15.68 10.89 3.03
CA ALA A 15 16.79 10.37 3.83
C ALA A 15 16.96 8.85 3.64
N GLY A 16 15.87 8.08 3.72
CA GLY A 16 15.92 6.62 3.53
C GLY A 16 16.39 6.22 2.12
N LEU A 17 15.95 6.92 1.08
CA LEU A 17 16.44 6.69 -0.28
C LEU A 17 17.94 7.00 -0.39
N ASN A 18 18.41 8.10 0.19
CA ASN A 18 19.83 8.47 0.18
C ASN A 18 20.71 7.43 0.91
N GLU A 19 20.22 6.80 2.01
CA GLU A 19 20.93 5.74 2.72
C GLU A 19 21.21 4.52 1.83
N ILE A 20 20.35 4.26 0.83
CA ILE A 20 20.54 3.17 -0.14
C ILE A 20 21.12 3.66 -1.48
N GLY A 21 21.63 4.91 -1.52
CA GLY A 21 22.28 5.49 -2.70
C GLY A 21 21.34 5.95 -3.80
N LEU A 22 20.03 6.08 -3.53
CA LEU A 22 19.03 6.56 -4.48
C LEU A 22 18.60 7.99 -4.15
N LYS A 23 18.12 8.71 -5.17
CA LYS A 23 17.50 10.03 -5.01
C LYS A 23 16.01 9.95 -5.31
N THR A 24 15.21 10.73 -4.61
CA THR A 24 13.76 10.78 -4.85
C THR A 24 13.42 11.16 -6.30
N ALA A 25 14.24 11.98 -6.93
CA ALA A 25 14.06 12.36 -8.34
C ALA A 25 14.33 11.22 -9.35
N GLU A 26 14.89 10.10 -8.89
CA GLU A 26 15.16 8.90 -9.70
C GLU A 26 14.01 7.88 -9.65
N MET A 27 12.96 8.19 -8.89
CA MET A 27 11.76 7.34 -8.84
C MET A 27 10.90 7.54 -10.09
N ASP A 28 10.43 6.45 -10.66
CA ASP A 28 9.56 6.44 -11.85
C ASP A 28 8.09 6.67 -11.49
N GLY A 29 7.73 6.54 -10.20
CA GLY A 29 6.39 6.79 -9.71
C GLY A 29 6.16 6.32 -8.28
N ILE A 30 4.93 6.59 -7.81
CA ILE A 30 4.44 6.18 -6.49
C ILE A 30 3.20 5.32 -6.70
N LEU A 31 3.26 4.07 -6.26
CA LEU A 31 2.10 3.17 -6.17
C LEU A 31 1.36 3.48 -4.88
N VAL A 32 0.08 3.81 -4.95
CA VAL A 32 -0.73 4.14 -3.77
C VAL A 32 -1.68 2.99 -3.49
N THR A 33 -1.58 2.40 -2.31
CA THR A 33 -2.43 1.27 -1.92
C THR A 33 -3.85 1.72 -1.62
N HIS A 34 -4.02 2.82 -0.89
CA HIS A 34 -5.30 3.43 -0.55
C HIS A 34 -5.12 4.83 0.06
N GLU A 35 -6.23 5.52 0.36
CA GLU A 35 -6.25 6.94 0.71
C GLU A 35 -6.07 7.28 2.20
N HIS A 36 -5.76 6.34 3.08
CA HIS A 36 -5.53 6.66 4.49
C HIS A 36 -4.30 7.54 4.69
N SER A 37 -4.35 8.43 5.68
CA SER A 37 -3.35 9.49 5.86
C SER A 37 -1.93 8.98 6.12
N ASP A 38 -1.79 7.83 6.74
CA ASP A 38 -0.54 7.15 7.00
C ASP A 38 0.06 6.45 5.78
N HIS A 39 -0.64 6.47 4.65
CA HIS A 39 -0.16 6.01 3.34
C HIS A 39 0.12 7.16 2.37
N ILE A 40 -0.57 8.29 2.50
CA ILE A 40 -0.50 9.39 1.51
C ILE A 40 0.04 10.71 2.05
N LYS A 41 0.47 10.80 3.31
CA LYS A 41 0.86 12.04 4.01
C LYS A 41 1.81 12.94 3.22
N SER A 42 2.77 12.38 2.51
CA SER A 42 3.76 13.11 1.71
C SER A 42 3.54 13.03 0.21
N LEU A 43 2.51 12.33 -0.24
CA LEU A 43 2.23 12.10 -1.66
C LEU A 43 2.22 13.40 -2.46
N GLY A 44 1.43 14.40 -2.01
CA GLY A 44 1.34 15.68 -2.69
C GLY A 44 2.63 16.50 -2.66
N VAL A 45 3.44 16.36 -1.60
CA VAL A 45 4.74 17.03 -1.51
C VAL A 45 5.71 16.45 -2.55
N LEU A 46 5.78 15.13 -2.65
CA LEU A 46 6.64 14.44 -3.61
C LEU A 46 6.20 14.70 -5.05
N ALA A 47 4.89 14.64 -5.32
CA ALA A 47 4.33 14.95 -6.62
C ALA A 47 4.69 16.38 -7.07
N ARG A 48 4.49 17.40 -6.22
CA ARG A 48 4.82 18.79 -6.55
C ARG A 48 6.31 19.04 -6.73
N LYS A 49 7.14 18.44 -5.85
CA LYS A 49 8.58 18.71 -5.83
C LYS A 49 9.34 18.00 -6.96
N TYR A 50 8.92 16.80 -7.30
CA TYR A 50 9.65 15.93 -8.22
C TYR A 50 8.87 15.56 -9.48
N GLY A 51 7.59 15.94 -9.59
CA GLY A 51 6.75 15.59 -10.75
C GLY A 51 6.44 14.08 -10.82
N LEU A 52 6.45 13.37 -9.69
CA LEU A 52 6.28 11.91 -9.68
C LEU A 52 4.84 11.52 -10.02
N PRO A 53 4.63 10.63 -11.00
CA PRO A 53 3.33 10.02 -11.26
C PRO A 53 2.84 9.23 -10.05
N MET A 54 1.53 9.30 -9.78
CA MET A 54 0.85 8.63 -8.69
C MET A 54 -0.12 7.60 -9.29
N TYR A 55 0.17 6.33 -9.12
CA TYR A 55 -0.64 5.21 -9.61
C TYR A 55 -1.59 4.76 -8.52
N ALA A 56 -2.89 4.88 -8.75
CA ALA A 56 -3.91 4.49 -7.79
C ALA A 56 -5.20 4.06 -8.51
N THR A 57 -6.05 3.31 -7.82
CA THR A 57 -7.40 3.02 -8.30
C THR A 57 -8.25 4.28 -8.38
N GLN A 58 -9.30 4.25 -9.21
CA GLN A 58 -10.17 5.42 -9.36
C GLN A 58 -10.82 5.80 -8.03
N GLY A 59 -11.30 4.82 -7.25
CA GLY A 59 -11.90 5.09 -5.94
C GLY A 59 -10.93 5.74 -4.96
N THR A 60 -9.67 5.30 -4.93
CA THR A 60 -8.61 5.92 -4.11
C THR A 60 -8.34 7.38 -4.56
N ILE A 61 -8.25 7.63 -5.87
CA ILE A 61 -8.05 8.99 -6.40
C ILE A 61 -9.20 9.92 -6.02
N ASP A 62 -10.44 9.46 -6.18
CA ASP A 62 -11.63 10.24 -5.85
C ASP A 62 -11.68 10.59 -4.36
N ALA A 63 -11.39 9.62 -3.50
CA ALA A 63 -11.33 9.84 -2.05
C ALA A 63 -10.21 10.81 -1.63
N ILE A 64 -9.04 10.76 -2.28
CA ILE A 64 -7.94 11.71 -2.07
C ILE A 64 -8.38 13.13 -2.45
N LYS A 65 -9.06 13.28 -3.58
CA LYS A 65 -9.54 14.58 -4.10
C LYS A 65 -10.67 15.15 -3.24
N GLU A 66 -11.65 14.34 -2.88
CA GLU A 66 -12.78 14.75 -2.06
C GLU A 66 -12.33 15.34 -0.72
N LYS A 67 -11.38 14.69 -0.05
CA LYS A 67 -10.82 15.14 1.22
C LYS A 67 -9.76 16.24 1.07
N SER A 68 -9.38 16.60 -0.16
CA SER A 68 -8.21 17.48 -0.44
C SER A 68 -6.95 17.07 0.33
N ALA A 69 -6.79 15.75 0.52
CA ALA A 69 -5.86 15.16 1.48
C ALA A 69 -4.38 15.47 1.22
N ILE A 70 -4.02 15.71 -0.05
CA ILE A 70 -2.63 15.96 -0.47
C ILE A 70 -2.38 17.40 -0.95
N GLY A 71 -3.39 18.29 -0.84
CA GLY A 71 -3.37 19.65 -1.37
C GLY A 71 -3.41 19.67 -2.92
N LYS A 72 -3.24 20.85 -3.52
CA LYS A 72 -3.26 20.97 -4.98
C LYS A 72 -2.05 20.29 -5.60
N VAL A 73 -2.28 19.42 -6.56
CA VAL A 73 -1.27 18.77 -7.42
C VAL A 73 -1.72 18.91 -8.87
N ASP A 74 -0.78 18.74 -9.81
CA ASP A 74 -1.12 18.62 -11.23
C ASP A 74 -1.90 17.31 -11.43
N GLU A 75 -3.11 17.42 -11.92
CA GLU A 75 -4.01 16.28 -12.16
C GLU A 75 -3.44 15.28 -13.17
N SER A 76 -2.59 15.76 -14.08
CA SER A 76 -1.91 14.91 -15.06
C SER A 76 -0.92 13.93 -14.42
N LEU A 77 -0.57 14.10 -13.14
CA LEU A 77 0.27 13.15 -12.41
C LEU A 77 -0.50 11.92 -11.90
N PHE A 78 -1.82 11.97 -11.84
CA PHE A 78 -2.60 10.78 -11.52
C PHE A 78 -2.61 9.80 -12.70
N ARG A 79 -2.37 8.54 -12.40
CA ARG A 79 -2.45 7.40 -13.31
C ARG A 79 -3.44 6.42 -12.72
N VAL A 80 -4.61 6.33 -13.35
CA VAL A 80 -5.63 5.35 -12.95
C VAL A 80 -5.12 3.95 -13.28
N ILE A 81 -5.20 3.07 -12.28
CA ILE A 81 -4.98 1.64 -12.44
C ILE A 81 -6.28 0.90 -12.09
N HIS A 82 -6.43 -0.31 -12.60
CA HIS A 82 -7.60 -1.13 -12.34
C HIS A 82 -7.20 -2.38 -11.55
N PRO A 83 -7.94 -2.73 -10.48
CA PRO A 83 -7.70 -3.99 -9.79
C PRO A 83 -7.71 -5.17 -10.76
N GLU A 84 -6.80 -6.12 -10.56
CA GLU A 84 -6.62 -7.33 -11.38
C GLU A 84 -6.15 -7.10 -12.83
N GLU A 85 -5.89 -5.85 -13.25
CA GLU A 85 -5.31 -5.54 -14.55
C GLU A 85 -3.82 -5.19 -14.38
N ASP A 86 -2.95 -6.01 -14.95
CA ASP A 86 -1.50 -5.77 -14.92
C ASP A 86 -1.14 -4.52 -15.73
N PHE A 87 -0.19 -3.76 -15.22
CA PHE A 87 0.43 -2.64 -15.95
C PHE A 87 1.95 -2.66 -15.76
N THR A 88 2.66 -1.77 -16.48
CA THR A 88 4.12 -1.70 -16.41
C THR A 88 4.62 -0.30 -16.08
N ILE A 89 5.69 -0.23 -15.31
CA ILE A 89 6.51 0.97 -15.13
C ILE A 89 7.94 0.59 -15.51
N GLY A 90 8.44 1.14 -16.62
CA GLY A 90 9.69 0.65 -17.21
C GLY A 90 9.58 -0.82 -17.60
N ASP A 91 10.45 -1.65 -17.08
CA ASP A 91 10.48 -3.11 -17.28
C ASP A 91 9.83 -3.90 -16.12
N MET A 92 9.30 -3.21 -15.11
CA MET A 92 8.61 -3.82 -14.00
C MET A 92 7.13 -4.02 -14.33
N ARG A 93 6.64 -5.28 -14.30
CA ARG A 93 5.21 -5.61 -14.36
C ARG A 93 4.62 -5.52 -12.96
N ILE A 94 3.47 -4.91 -12.84
CA ILE A 94 2.79 -4.66 -11.56
C ILE A 94 1.35 -5.16 -11.66
N SER A 95 0.96 -6.01 -10.71
CA SER A 95 -0.39 -6.56 -10.56
C SER A 95 -1.04 -5.95 -9.31
N PRO A 96 -2.04 -5.07 -9.45
CA PRO A 96 -2.82 -4.59 -8.31
C PRO A 96 -3.86 -5.64 -7.90
N VAL A 97 -3.80 -6.06 -6.64
CA VAL A 97 -4.64 -7.11 -6.05
C VAL A 97 -5.59 -6.48 -5.03
N PRO A 98 -6.93 -6.59 -5.22
CA PRO A 98 -7.89 -6.05 -4.25
C PRO A 98 -7.68 -6.59 -2.85
N THR A 99 -7.78 -5.73 -1.84
CA THR A 99 -7.66 -6.11 -0.43
C THR A 99 -8.96 -5.85 0.34
N SER A 100 -9.18 -6.60 1.41
CA SER A 100 -10.29 -6.37 2.32
C SER A 100 -9.87 -5.34 3.37
N HIS A 101 -10.11 -4.06 3.09
CA HIS A 101 -9.82 -2.95 4.00
C HIS A 101 -10.90 -1.88 3.95
N ASP A 102 -10.99 -1.01 4.97
CA ASP A 102 -12.02 0.04 5.09
C ASP A 102 -11.63 1.34 4.36
N ALA A 103 -11.21 1.19 3.12
CA ALA A 103 -10.87 2.26 2.20
C ALA A 103 -11.78 2.24 0.95
N ALA A 104 -11.67 3.24 0.07
CA ALA A 104 -12.56 3.40 -1.06
C ALA A 104 -12.40 2.27 -2.11
N GLU A 105 -11.16 1.98 -2.50
CA GLU A 105 -10.83 0.90 -3.45
C GLU A 105 -9.38 0.42 -3.22
N PRO A 106 -9.14 -0.26 -2.08
CA PRO A 106 -7.79 -0.59 -1.65
C PRO A 106 -7.19 -1.75 -2.45
N VAL A 107 -5.89 -1.66 -2.73
CA VAL A 107 -5.11 -2.71 -3.41
C VAL A 107 -3.78 -2.97 -2.73
N ALA A 108 -3.32 -4.22 -2.83
CA ALA A 108 -1.94 -4.62 -2.64
C ALA A 108 -1.23 -4.64 -4.00
N TYR A 109 0.09 -4.71 -4.01
CA TYR A 109 0.88 -4.77 -5.24
C TYR A 109 1.77 -6.00 -5.28
N MET A 110 1.65 -6.80 -6.36
CA MET A 110 2.61 -7.81 -6.75
C MET A 110 3.46 -7.23 -7.87
N MET A 111 4.77 -7.26 -7.73
CA MET A 111 5.73 -6.66 -8.66
C MET A 111 6.67 -7.74 -9.19
N TYR A 112 6.94 -7.71 -10.48
CA TYR A 112 7.76 -8.69 -11.18
C TYR A 112 8.76 -7.97 -12.08
N GLN A 113 10.05 -8.35 -11.97
CA GLN A 113 11.11 -7.83 -12.81
C GLN A 113 12.15 -8.92 -13.10
N GLY A 114 12.30 -9.27 -14.37
CA GLY A 114 13.12 -10.42 -14.76
C GLY A 114 12.58 -11.72 -14.15
N ASP A 115 13.42 -12.40 -13.38
CA ASP A 115 13.10 -13.62 -12.64
C ASP A 115 12.72 -13.38 -11.17
N LYS A 116 12.59 -12.11 -10.76
CA LYS A 116 12.29 -11.73 -9.38
C LYS A 116 10.86 -11.27 -9.19
N SER A 117 10.31 -11.58 -8.03
CA SER A 117 8.95 -11.25 -7.65
C SER A 117 8.86 -10.77 -6.21
N MET A 118 8.01 -9.78 -5.98
CA MET A 118 7.78 -9.20 -4.68
C MET A 118 6.30 -8.87 -4.48
N GLY A 119 5.76 -9.20 -3.30
CA GLY A 119 4.44 -8.77 -2.87
C GLY A 119 4.53 -7.79 -1.71
N ILE A 120 3.69 -6.75 -1.75
CA ILE A 120 3.47 -5.83 -0.63
C ILE A 120 1.98 -5.83 -0.33
N ILE A 121 1.61 -6.43 0.80
CA ILE A 121 0.25 -6.41 1.33
C ILE A 121 0.28 -5.73 2.70
N THR A 122 -0.15 -4.50 2.72
CA THR A 122 -0.47 -3.74 3.92
C THR A 122 -1.98 -3.72 4.10
N ASP A 123 -2.46 -3.45 5.30
CA ASP A 123 -3.87 -3.19 5.59
C ASP A 123 -4.84 -4.20 4.98
N LEU A 124 -4.80 -5.39 5.53
CA LEU A 124 -5.59 -6.53 5.13
C LEU A 124 -6.43 -7.03 6.32
N GLY A 125 -7.74 -6.82 6.32
CA GLY A 125 -8.61 -7.27 7.41
C GLY A 125 -8.82 -8.78 7.42
N LYS A 126 -8.94 -9.40 6.26
CA LYS A 126 -9.05 -10.86 6.09
C LYS A 126 -8.49 -11.29 4.74
N TYR A 127 -8.08 -12.55 4.66
CA TYR A 127 -7.67 -13.18 3.42
C TYR A 127 -8.56 -14.40 3.09
N ASP A 128 -8.57 -14.77 1.83
CA ASP A 128 -9.22 -15.95 1.27
C ASP A 128 -8.24 -16.72 0.37
N ASN A 129 -8.71 -17.73 -0.33
CA ASN A 129 -7.89 -18.51 -1.24
C ASN A 129 -7.35 -17.68 -2.41
N TYR A 130 -8.09 -16.66 -2.85
CA TYR A 130 -7.63 -15.75 -3.89
C TYR A 130 -6.34 -15.01 -3.47
N ILE A 131 -6.29 -14.46 -2.25
CA ILE A 131 -5.09 -13.83 -1.72
C ILE A 131 -3.96 -14.85 -1.56
N VAL A 132 -4.25 -16.06 -1.03
CA VAL A 132 -3.25 -17.13 -0.91
C VAL A 132 -2.64 -17.45 -2.28
N ASP A 133 -3.46 -17.63 -3.33
CA ASP A 133 -3.00 -17.96 -4.68
C ASP A 133 -2.11 -16.84 -5.27
N LYS A 134 -2.46 -15.56 -5.00
CA LYS A 134 -1.66 -14.41 -5.47
C LYS A 134 -0.29 -14.30 -4.79
N LEU A 135 -0.13 -14.86 -3.60
CA LEU A 135 1.13 -14.80 -2.84
C LEU A 135 2.05 -16.01 -3.07
N GLN A 136 1.57 -17.04 -3.77
CA GLN A 136 2.35 -18.26 -4.00
C GLN A 136 3.62 -17.97 -4.80
N GLY A 137 4.75 -18.50 -4.31
CA GLY A 137 6.01 -18.50 -5.03
C GLY A 137 6.69 -17.14 -5.21
N LEU A 138 6.31 -16.12 -4.45
CA LEU A 138 7.02 -14.84 -4.44
C LEU A 138 8.40 -14.98 -3.79
N ASP A 139 9.43 -14.31 -4.36
CA ASP A 139 10.78 -14.27 -3.77
C ASP A 139 10.80 -13.44 -2.47
N VAL A 140 9.99 -12.36 -2.40
CA VAL A 140 9.91 -11.46 -1.25
C VAL A 140 8.45 -11.13 -0.97
N LEU A 141 8.06 -11.17 0.30
CA LEU A 141 6.73 -10.76 0.76
C LEU A 141 6.85 -9.81 1.95
N LEU A 142 6.31 -8.60 1.81
CA LEU A 142 6.00 -7.70 2.91
C LEU A 142 4.53 -7.87 3.28
N LEU A 143 4.28 -8.53 4.40
CA LEU A 143 2.94 -8.87 4.88
C LEU A 143 2.65 -8.16 6.18
N GLU A 144 1.44 -7.62 6.30
CA GLU A 144 0.97 -7.03 7.55
C GLU A 144 0.94 -8.05 8.69
N ALA A 145 1.39 -7.63 9.87
CA ALA A 145 1.19 -8.30 11.15
C ALA A 145 0.94 -7.20 12.20
N ASN A 146 -0.32 -6.76 12.30
CA ASN A 146 -0.67 -5.48 12.92
C ASN A 146 -0.72 -5.54 14.45
N HIS A 147 -1.29 -6.60 15.02
CA HIS A 147 -1.57 -6.64 16.45
C HIS A 147 -1.60 -8.06 17.02
N ASP A 148 -1.26 -8.15 18.29
CA ASP A 148 -1.65 -9.29 19.14
C ASP A 148 -3.10 -9.10 19.61
N VAL A 149 -3.94 -10.12 19.44
CA VAL A 149 -5.37 -10.05 19.74
C VAL A 149 -5.63 -9.80 21.24
N HIS A 150 -4.90 -10.48 22.12
CA HIS A 150 -5.07 -10.32 23.57
C HIS A 150 -4.61 -8.95 24.06
N MET A 151 -3.45 -8.47 23.55
CA MET A 151 -2.96 -7.13 23.86
C MET A 151 -3.90 -6.04 23.37
N LEU A 152 -4.47 -6.20 22.17
CA LEU A 152 -5.45 -5.25 21.61
C LEU A 152 -6.72 -5.23 22.49
N GLN A 153 -7.23 -6.40 22.85
CA GLN A 153 -8.44 -6.52 23.67
C GLN A 153 -8.25 -5.93 25.07
N ALA A 154 -7.10 -6.20 25.72
CA ALA A 154 -6.77 -5.69 27.05
C ALA A 154 -6.33 -4.20 27.04
N GLY A 155 -5.88 -3.69 25.89
CA GLY A 155 -5.35 -2.32 25.76
C GLY A 155 -6.38 -1.23 26.00
N THR A 156 -5.91 0.03 25.98
CA THR A 156 -6.71 1.22 26.35
C THR A 156 -7.51 1.80 25.18
N TYR A 157 -7.42 1.24 23.98
CA TYR A 157 -8.15 1.76 22.82
C TYR A 157 -9.68 1.70 23.05
N PRO A 158 -10.42 2.72 22.55
CA PRO A 158 -11.87 2.70 22.57
C PRO A 158 -12.44 1.43 21.91
N TYR A 159 -13.55 0.94 22.43
CA TYR A 159 -14.20 -0.28 21.95
C TYR A 159 -14.48 -0.26 20.43
N GLN A 160 -14.94 0.88 19.92
CA GLN A 160 -15.21 1.05 18.47
C GLN A 160 -13.94 0.87 17.63
N LEU A 161 -12.79 1.40 18.08
CA LEU A 161 -11.51 1.22 17.39
C LEU A 161 -11.03 -0.23 17.43
N LYS A 162 -11.17 -0.92 18.58
CA LYS A 162 -10.86 -2.35 18.67
C LYS A 162 -11.71 -3.17 17.71
N ARG A 163 -13.02 -2.89 17.62
CA ARG A 163 -13.92 -3.56 16.67
C ARG A 163 -13.54 -3.28 15.21
N ARG A 164 -13.14 -2.05 14.89
CA ARG A 164 -12.65 -1.70 13.55
C ARG A 164 -11.42 -2.51 13.19
N ILE A 165 -10.42 -2.55 14.09
CA ILE A 165 -9.14 -3.26 13.87
C ILE A 165 -9.40 -4.77 13.70
N LEU A 166 -10.23 -5.38 14.52
CA LEU A 166 -10.55 -6.82 14.51
C LEU A 166 -11.53 -7.23 13.41
N GLY A 167 -12.14 -6.28 12.71
CA GLY A 167 -13.16 -6.56 11.70
C GLY A 167 -12.56 -7.08 10.38
N ASP A 168 -13.40 -7.68 9.56
CA ASP A 168 -13.03 -8.22 8.24
C ASP A 168 -12.40 -7.19 7.28
N ARG A 169 -12.62 -5.93 7.53
CA ARG A 169 -12.04 -4.80 6.80
C ARG A 169 -11.06 -3.98 7.66
N GLY A 170 -10.59 -4.54 8.75
CA GLY A 170 -9.59 -3.96 9.64
C GLY A 170 -8.17 -4.37 9.24
N HIS A 171 -7.51 -5.09 10.15
CA HIS A 171 -6.10 -5.46 10.00
C HIS A 171 -5.85 -6.91 10.42
N LEU A 172 -4.91 -7.59 9.79
CA LEU A 172 -4.48 -8.92 10.19
C LEU A 172 -3.81 -8.90 11.57
N SER A 173 -4.27 -9.79 12.44
CA SER A 173 -3.52 -10.11 13.65
C SER A 173 -2.21 -10.84 13.32
N ASN A 174 -1.27 -10.83 14.27
CA ASN A 174 -0.01 -11.57 14.15
C ASN A 174 -0.26 -13.07 13.87
N ASP A 175 -1.27 -13.65 14.51
CA ASP A 175 -1.64 -15.06 14.32
C ASP A 175 -2.18 -15.34 12.92
N LEU A 176 -3.08 -14.49 12.40
CA LEU A 176 -3.61 -14.64 11.05
C LEU A 176 -2.54 -14.40 9.99
N SER A 177 -1.63 -13.44 10.22
CA SER A 177 -0.48 -13.21 9.36
C SER A 177 0.44 -14.45 9.30
N GLY A 178 0.76 -15.02 10.46
CA GLY A 178 1.54 -16.27 10.55
C GLY A 178 0.85 -17.46 9.86
N GLN A 179 -0.48 -17.58 9.99
CA GLN A 179 -1.26 -18.60 9.29
C GLN A 179 -1.24 -18.41 7.78
N LEU A 180 -1.36 -17.16 7.29
CA LEU A 180 -1.26 -16.85 5.85
C LEU A 180 0.13 -17.19 5.33
N LEU A 181 1.17 -16.78 6.04
CA LEU A 181 2.56 -17.07 5.68
C LEU A 181 2.85 -18.57 5.59
N GLY A 182 2.20 -19.39 6.42
CA GLY A 182 2.33 -20.84 6.38
C GLY A 182 1.59 -21.53 5.21
N LYS A 183 0.84 -20.77 4.39
CA LYS A 183 0.10 -21.28 3.22
C LYS A 183 0.73 -20.91 1.89
N VAL A 184 1.73 -20.00 1.88
CA VAL A 184 2.34 -19.41 0.68
C VAL A 184 3.81 -19.78 0.54
#